data_f5171e4b43bdd5f1211c93d6925d9ef6
#
_entry.id   f5171e4b43bdd5f1211c93d6925d9ef6
#
_cell.length_a   1.000
_cell.length_b   1.000
_cell.length_c   1.000
_cell.angle_alpha   90.00
_cell.angle_beta   90.00
_cell.angle_gamma   90.00
#
_symmetry.space_group_name_H-M   'P 1'
#
loop_
_entity.id
_entity.type
_entity.pdbx_description
1 polymer ?
#
loop_
_entity_poly.entity_id
_entity_poly.type
_entity_poly.pdbx_seq_one_letter_code
_entity_poly.pdbx_strand_id
1 'polypeptide(L)'
;MEKNFILFGPPGAGKGTQAKMISKRFEVLHLSTGDMIREAKDDPVFAPYLTSGQLVPDQIIVDMVEKRLQREDCKSGFLLDGFPRTLFQAEELDKFLKKMNRKITEVFCIEVPEEDIIKRLSGRRVCPACGGSFNLVLKPSKKEGVCDFCGAKLVQRKDDNPD
;
A
#
# COMPACT_ATOMS: atom_id res chain seq x y z
N MET A 1 -15.62 -18.52 -4.89
CA MET A 1 -14.46 -18.24 -5.77
C MET A 1 -13.48 -17.38 -4.99
N GLU A 2 -12.20 -17.72 -5.01
CA GLU A 2 -11.16 -16.86 -4.45
C GLU A 2 -11.14 -15.51 -5.16
N LYS A 3 -10.93 -14.46 -4.40
CA LYS A 3 -10.89 -13.07 -4.89
C LYS A 3 -9.49 -12.52 -4.64
N ASN A 4 -8.64 -12.56 -5.67
CA ASN A 4 -7.26 -12.10 -5.60
C ASN A 4 -7.12 -10.89 -6.52
N PHE A 5 -6.96 -9.73 -5.93
CA PHE A 5 -7.00 -8.45 -6.63
C PHE A 5 -5.65 -7.74 -6.60
N ILE A 6 -5.40 -6.95 -7.63
CA ILE A 6 -4.30 -5.99 -7.68
C ILE A 6 -4.88 -4.59 -7.87
N LEU A 7 -4.35 -3.61 -7.16
CA LEU A 7 -4.72 -2.21 -7.28
C LEU A 7 -3.51 -1.38 -7.68
N PHE A 8 -3.56 -0.83 -8.88
CA PHE A 8 -2.58 0.09 -9.44
C PHE A 8 -3.04 1.53 -9.36
N GLY A 9 -2.09 2.42 -9.49
CA GLY A 9 -2.29 3.86 -9.61
C GLY A 9 -1.11 4.65 -9.05
N PRO A 10 -0.94 5.90 -9.43
CA PRO A 10 0.17 6.72 -8.95
C PRO A 10 0.06 7.03 -7.45
N PRO A 11 1.14 7.48 -6.80
CA PRO A 11 1.08 8.06 -5.47
C PRO A 11 0.01 9.16 -5.42
N GLY A 12 -0.74 9.28 -4.34
CA GLY A 12 -1.81 10.30 -4.25
C GLY A 12 -3.12 9.97 -4.97
N ALA A 13 -3.19 8.92 -5.81
CA ALA A 13 -4.42 8.54 -6.53
C ALA A 13 -5.58 8.09 -5.63
N GLY A 14 -5.32 7.80 -4.35
CA GLY A 14 -6.35 7.33 -3.42
C GLY A 14 -6.40 5.81 -3.28
N LYS A 15 -5.39 5.07 -3.77
CA LYS A 15 -5.31 3.61 -3.68
C LYS A 15 -5.68 3.07 -2.30
N GLY A 16 -5.03 3.52 -1.25
CA GLY A 16 -5.29 3.01 0.11
C GLY A 16 -6.73 3.26 0.60
N THR A 17 -7.40 4.31 0.13
CA THR A 17 -8.82 4.56 0.42
C THR A 17 -9.70 3.56 -0.31
N GLN A 18 -9.47 3.37 -1.60
CA GLN A 18 -10.21 2.42 -2.43
C GLN A 18 -9.94 0.98 -1.99
N ALA A 19 -8.69 0.66 -1.68
CA ALA A 19 -8.30 -0.65 -1.17
C ALA A 19 -9.10 -1.06 0.08
N LYS A 20 -9.26 -0.14 1.04
CA LYS A 20 -10.07 -0.39 2.25
C LYS A 20 -11.55 -0.64 1.93
N MET A 21 -12.11 0.07 0.95
CA MET A 21 -13.50 -0.12 0.53
C MET A 21 -13.69 -1.44 -0.21
N ILE A 22 -12.80 -1.77 -1.15
CA ILE A 22 -12.80 -3.03 -1.90
C ILE A 22 -12.62 -4.20 -0.94
N SER A 23 -11.63 -4.13 -0.06
CA SER A 23 -11.33 -5.15 0.94
C SER A 23 -12.54 -5.45 1.82
N LYS A 24 -13.21 -4.42 2.32
CA LYS A 24 -14.44 -4.57 3.12
C LYS A 24 -15.60 -5.15 2.31
N ARG A 25 -15.81 -4.69 1.07
CA ARG A 25 -16.93 -5.14 0.23
C ARG A 25 -16.79 -6.60 -0.19
N PHE A 26 -15.58 -7.03 -0.50
CA PHE A 26 -15.30 -8.37 -1.03
C PHE A 26 -14.80 -9.35 0.04
N GLU A 27 -14.62 -8.88 1.27
CA GLU A 27 -14.12 -9.66 2.41
C GLU A 27 -12.75 -10.29 2.13
N VAL A 28 -11.86 -9.50 1.49
CA VAL A 28 -10.48 -9.88 1.18
C VAL A 28 -9.48 -9.09 2.01
N LEU A 29 -8.31 -9.66 2.25
CA LEU A 29 -7.26 -8.99 3.01
C LEU A 29 -6.58 -7.90 2.19
N HIS A 30 -6.49 -6.67 2.71
CA HIS A 30 -5.71 -5.59 2.11
C HIS A 30 -4.24 -5.71 2.49
N LEU A 31 -3.37 -5.84 1.49
CA LEU A 31 -1.92 -5.94 1.61
C LEU A 31 -1.26 -4.76 0.91
N SER A 32 -0.85 -3.77 1.68
CA SER A 32 -0.09 -2.62 1.18
C SER A 32 1.41 -2.90 1.33
N THR A 33 2.11 -3.10 0.21
CA THR A 33 3.58 -3.31 0.25
C THR A 33 4.32 -2.11 0.85
N GLY A 34 3.84 -0.90 0.59
CA GLY A 34 4.40 0.30 1.20
C GLY A 34 4.26 0.33 2.73
N ASP A 35 3.16 -0.18 3.27
CA ASP A 35 2.98 -0.28 4.73
C ASP A 35 3.83 -1.41 5.29
N MET A 36 3.86 -2.56 4.64
CA MET A 36 4.71 -3.70 5.04
C MET A 36 6.19 -3.31 5.13
N ILE A 37 6.71 -2.56 4.14
CA ILE A 37 8.10 -2.08 4.15
C ILE A 37 8.31 -1.08 5.31
N ARG A 38 7.37 -0.17 5.57
CA ARG A 38 7.47 0.79 6.68
C ARG A 38 7.41 0.11 8.06
N GLU A 39 6.63 -0.94 8.19
CA GLU A 39 6.55 -1.74 9.42
C GLU A 39 7.84 -2.54 9.65
N ALA A 40 8.52 -2.95 8.57
CA ALA A 40 9.80 -3.67 8.61
C ALA A 40 11.03 -2.74 8.82
N LYS A 41 10.85 -1.51 9.32
CA LYS A 41 11.93 -0.52 9.46
C LYS A 41 13.11 -0.98 10.34
N ASP A 42 12.84 -1.84 11.31
CA ASP A 42 13.84 -2.37 12.24
C ASP A 42 14.37 -3.77 11.78
N ASP A 43 13.86 -4.30 10.67
CA ASP A 43 14.34 -5.54 10.08
C ASP A 43 15.70 -5.29 9.38
N PRO A 44 16.75 -6.06 9.70
CA PRO A 44 18.09 -5.88 9.15
C PRO A 44 18.15 -5.96 7.61
N VAL A 45 17.18 -6.59 6.96
CA VAL A 45 17.07 -6.67 5.51
C VAL A 45 16.58 -5.36 4.90
N PHE A 46 15.63 -4.68 5.55
CA PHE A 46 15.01 -3.45 5.04
C PHE A 46 15.64 -2.17 5.57
N ALA A 47 16.15 -2.18 6.80
CA ALA A 47 16.70 -1.01 7.47
C ALA A 47 17.76 -0.23 6.66
N PRO A 48 18.72 -0.87 5.96
CA PRO A 48 19.72 -0.16 5.16
C PRO A 48 19.10 0.69 4.04
N TYR A 49 18.09 0.15 3.34
CA TYR A 49 17.42 0.84 2.23
C TYR A 49 16.55 2.00 2.73
N LEU A 50 15.82 1.79 3.82
CA LEU A 50 14.96 2.81 4.42
C LEU A 50 15.76 3.97 5.00
N THR A 51 16.93 3.70 5.56
CA THR A 51 17.82 4.72 6.12
C THR A 51 18.54 5.51 5.04
N SER A 52 19.03 4.84 3.98
CA SER A 52 19.74 5.48 2.88
C SER A 52 18.83 6.14 1.84
N GLY A 53 17.52 5.88 1.89
CA GLY A 53 16.56 6.33 0.88
C GLY A 53 16.67 5.59 -0.46
N GLN A 54 17.44 4.51 -0.52
CA GLN A 54 17.57 3.68 -1.71
C GLN A 54 16.32 2.82 -1.91
N LEU A 55 16.08 2.45 -3.17
CA LEU A 55 15.00 1.51 -3.49
C LEU A 55 15.37 0.11 -2.98
N VAL A 56 14.40 -0.55 -2.36
CA VAL A 56 14.53 -1.95 -1.97
C VAL A 56 14.58 -2.80 -3.23
N PRO A 57 15.56 -3.73 -3.38
CA PRO A 57 15.64 -4.62 -4.53
C PRO A 57 14.36 -5.43 -4.74
N ASP A 58 14.00 -5.63 -6.01
CA ASP A 58 12.77 -6.34 -6.40
C ASP A 58 12.65 -7.72 -5.75
N GLN A 59 13.74 -8.47 -5.69
CA GLN A 59 13.73 -9.81 -5.08
C GLN A 59 13.33 -9.78 -3.61
N ILE A 60 13.84 -8.82 -2.84
CA ILE A 60 13.49 -8.68 -1.41
C ILE A 60 11.99 -8.36 -1.24
N ILE A 61 11.44 -7.54 -2.14
CA ILE A 61 10.01 -7.22 -2.11
C ILE A 61 9.18 -8.44 -2.49
N VAL A 62 9.60 -9.20 -3.51
CA VAL A 62 8.96 -10.46 -3.91
C VAL A 62 8.93 -11.44 -2.75
N ASP A 63 10.07 -11.71 -2.12
CA ASP A 63 10.19 -12.64 -1.00
C ASP A 63 9.28 -12.24 0.18
N MET A 64 9.21 -10.95 0.48
CA MET A 64 8.31 -10.41 1.50
C MET A 64 6.84 -10.67 1.17
N VAL A 65 6.43 -10.41 -0.08
CA VAL A 65 5.04 -10.60 -0.51
C VAL A 65 4.69 -12.09 -0.55
N GLU A 66 5.55 -12.94 -1.11
CA GLU A 66 5.34 -14.39 -1.12
C GLU A 66 5.16 -14.96 0.28
N LYS A 67 6.06 -14.59 1.21
CA LYS A 67 5.97 -14.99 2.62
C LYS A 67 4.66 -14.51 3.28
N ARG A 68 4.19 -13.32 2.91
CA ARG A 68 2.93 -12.77 3.43
C ARG A 68 1.71 -13.51 2.88
N LEU A 69 1.70 -13.84 1.59
CA LEU A 69 0.60 -14.56 0.93
C LEU A 69 0.44 -16.02 1.39
N GLN A 70 1.47 -16.61 2.00
CA GLN A 70 1.40 -17.97 2.55
C GLN A 70 0.63 -18.06 3.87
N ARG A 71 0.33 -16.93 4.52
CA ARG A 71 -0.39 -16.93 5.80
C ARG A 71 -1.85 -17.32 5.62
N GLU A 72 -2.42 -17.93 6.66
CA GLU A 72 -3.80 -18.42 6.69
C GLU A 72 -4.85 -17.34 6.35
N ASP A 73 -4.62 -16.10 6.81
CA ASP A 73 -5.52 -14.98 6.59
C ASP A 73 -5.59 -14.51 5.12
N CYS A 74 -4.68 -14.97 4.27
CA CYS A 74 -4.70 -14.73 2.83
C CYS A 74 -5.47 -15.79 2.03
N LYS A 75 -5.90 -16.88 2.66
CA LYS A 75 -6.55 -18.00 1.95
C LYS A 75 -7.91 -17.61 1.36
N SER A 76 -8.67 -16.76 2.02
CA SER A 76 -9.99 -16.31 1.56
C SER A 76 -9.92 -15.30 0.38
N GLY A 77 -8.74 -14.78 0.10
CA GLY A 77 -8.49 -13.78 -0.93
C GLY A 77 -7.69 -12.59 -0.43
N PHE A 78 -7.14 -11.82 -1.34
CA PHE A 78 -6.33 -10.65 -1.03
C PHE A 78 -6.48 -9.53 -2.06
N LEU A 79 -6.11 -8.33 -1.66
CA LEU A 79 -5.92 -7.16 -2.49
C LEU A 79 -4.49 -6.65 -2.30
N LEU A 80 -3.65 -6.77 -3.32
CA LEU A 80 -2.32 -6.20 -3.34
C LEU A 80 -2.38 -4.73 -3.74
N ASP A 81 -1.88 -3.85 -2.88
CA ASP A 81 -1.77 -2.41 -3.09
C ASP A 81 -0.30 -2.01 -3.20
N GLY A 82 0.09 -1.53 -4.39
CA GLY A 82 1.44 -1.10 -4.68
C GLY A 82 2.42 -2.22 -5.03
N PHE A 83 1.93 -3.39 -5.42
CA PHE A 83 2.70 -4.52 -5.95
C PHE A 83 1.84 -5.28 -6.97
N PRO A 84 2.44 -5.78 -8.10
CA PRO A 84 3.82 -5.58 -8.54
C PRO A 84 4.05 -4.16 -9.09
N ARG A 85 5.30 -3.70 -9.18
CA ARG A 85 5.68 -2.41 -9.78
C ARG A 85 6.65 -2.55 -10.95
N THR A 86 7.24 -3.73 -11.11
CA THR A 86 8.14 -4.06 -12.23
C THR A 86 7.68 -5.34 -12.90
N LEU A 87 8.14 -5.55 -14.14
CA LEU A 87 7.85 -6.78 -14.87
C LEU A 87 8.37 -8.02 -14.12
N PHE A 88 9.57 -7.92 -13.56
CA PHE A 88 10.16 -8.98 -12.75
C PHE A 88 9.26 -9.38 -11.58
N GLN A 89 8.76 -8.39 -10.81
CA GLN A 89 7.84 -8.66 -9.70
C GLN A 89 6.53 -9.32 -10.17
N ALA A 90 6.02 -8.92 -11.34
CA ALA A 90 4.79 -9.50 -11.90
C ALA A 90 5.00 -10.96 -12.32
N GLU A 91 6.11 -11.27 -12.97
CA GLU A 91 6.45 -12.63 -13.38
C GLU A 91 6.66 -13.57 -12.19
N GLU A 92 7.36 -13.11 -11.15
CA GLU A 92 7.56 -13.90 -9.94
C GLU A 92 6.24 -14.12 -9.18
N LEU A 93 5.39 -13.09 -9.06
CA LEU A 93 4.04 -13.25 -8.49
C LEU A 93 3.22 -14.31 -9.24
N ASP A 94 3.24 -14.28 -10.56
CA ASP A 94 2.53 -15.25 -11.40
C ASP A 94 3.04 -16.68 -11.19
N LYS A 95 4.37 -16.88 -11.14
CA LYS A 95 4.99 -18.17 -10.85
C LYS A 95 4.59 -18.68 -9.47
N PHE A 96 4.63 -17.81 -8.48
CA PHE A 96 4.28 -18.13 -7.10
C PHE A 96 2.81 -18.52 -6.95
N LEU A 97 1.90 -17.72 -7.50
CA LEU A 97 0.46 -18.02 -7.44
C LEU A 97 0.11 -19.33 -8.16
N LYS A 98 0.75 -19.62 -9.29
CA LYS A 98 0.59 -20.92 -9.99
C LYS A 98 0.99 -22.10 -9.10
N LYS A 99 2.11 -21.99 -8.35
CA LYS A 99 2.53 -23.03 -7.39
C LYS A 99 1.49 -23.24 -6.27
N MET A 100 0.78 -22.19 -5.89
CA MET A 100 -0.30 -22.25 -4.90
C MET A 100 -1.67 -22.66 -5.50
N ASN A 101 -1.74 -22.97 -6.79
CA ASN A 101 -2.99 -23.19 -7.53
C ASN A 101 -3.96 -21.99 -7.42
N ARG A 102 -3.43 -20.78 -7.42
CA ARG A 102 -4.16 -19.51 -7.35
C ARG A 102 -3.90 -18.65 -8.59
N LYS A 103 -4.73 -17.65 -8.80
CA LYS A 103 -4.56 -16.67 -9.89
C LYS A 103 -5.08 -15.30 -9.47
N ILE A 104 -4.60 -14.25 -10.12
CA ILE A 104 -5.24 -12.93 -10.04
C ILE A 104 -6.57 -12.98 -10.75
N THR A 105 -7.61 -12.49 -10.09
CA THR A 105 -8.98 -12.47 -10.63
C THR A 105 -9.32 -11.14 -11.28
N GLU A 106 -8.86 -10.03 -10.69
CA GLU A 106 -9.11 -8.68 -11.21
C GLU A 106 -7.91 -7.76 -10.95
N VAL A 107 -7.71 -6.84 -11.87
CA VAL A 107 -6.73 -5.76 -11.75
C VAL A 107 -7.44 -4.43 -11.90
N PHE A 108 -7.36 -3.59 -10.88
CA PHE A 108 -7.92 -2.25 -10.87
C PHE A 108 -6.82 -1.22 -11.10
N CYS A 109 -7.02 -0.31 -12.05
CA CYS A 109 -6.14 0.83 -12.28
C CYS A 109 -6.88 2.12 -11.93
N ILE A 110 -6.30 2.94 -11.02
CA ILE A 110 -6.83 4.25 -10.70
C ILE A 110 -6.02 5.30 -11.47
N GLU A 111 -6.66 5.95 -12.41
CA GLU A 111 -6.08 7.06 -13.16
C GLU A 111 -6.54 8.38 -12.54
N VAL A 112 -5.61 9.31 -12.35
CA VAL A 112 -5.86 10.64 -11.80
C VAL A 112 -4.97 11.65 -12.53
N PRO A 113 -5.51 12.81 -12.92
CA PRO A 113 -4.70 13.88 -13.52
C PRO A 113 -3.55 14.31 -12.59
N GLU A 114 -2.40 14.62 -13.18
CA GLU A 114 -1.18 14.97 -12.43
C GLU A 114 -1.38 16.17 -11.49
N GLU A 115 -2.11 17.18 -11.94
CA GLU A 115 -2.43 18.36 -11.11
C GLU A 115 -3.19 17.99 -9.83
N ASP A 116 -4.07 17.00 -9.91
CA ASP A 116 -4.82 16.52 -8.74
C ASP A 116 -3.93 15.67 -7.83
N ILE A 117 -2.97 14.94 -8.38
CA ILE A 117 -1.98 14.18 -7.62
C ILE A 117 -1.16 15.12 -6.75
N ILE A 118 -0.62 16.19 -7.35
CA ILE A 118 0.18 17.19 -6.63
C ILE A 118 -0.61 17.81 -5.49
N LYS A 119 -1.85 18.26 -5.75
CA LYS A 119 -2.75 18.81 -4.72
C LYS A 119 -3.04 17.82 -3.59
N ARG A 120 -3.23 16.54 -3.93
CA ARG A 120 -3.53 15.49 -2.95
C ARG A 120 -2.31 15.14 -2.10
N LEU A 121 -1.13 15.04 -2.69
CA LEU A 121 0.11 14.71 -1.97
C LEU A 121 0.54 15.81 -1.02
N SER A 122 0.57 17.06 -1.46
CA SER A 122 0.93 18.20 -0.62
C SER A 122 0.00 18.38 0.60
N GLY A 123 -1.28 18.09 0.43
CA GLY A 123 -2.28 18.13 1.50
C GLY A 123 -2.35 16.86 2.36
N ARG A 124 -1.68 15.77 1.99
CA ARG A 124 -1.79 14.48 2.70
C ARG A 124 -1.22 14.57 4.11
N ARG A 125 -1.95 13.99 5.05
CA ARG A 125 -1.53 13.78 6.43
C ARG A 125 -1.83 12.35 6.83
N VAL A 126 -0.92 11.73 7.57
CA VAL A 126 -1.06 10.35 8.03
C VAL A 126 -0.87 10.26 9.52
N CYS A 127 -1.57 9.34 10.14
CA CYS A 127 -1.38 9.00 11.53
C CYS A 127 -0.30 7.92 11.66
N PRO A 128 0.83 8.18 12.33
CA PRO A 128 1.88 7.18 12.50
C PRO A 128 1.48 6.04 13.44
N ALA A 129 0.46 6.24 14.27
CA ALA A 129 0.03 5.24 15.27
C ALA A 129 -0.99 4.23 14.69
N CYS A 130 -1.95 4.67 13.86
CA CYS A 130 -3.03 3.80 13.37
C CYS A 130 -3.16 3.73 11.84
N GLY A 131 -2.25 4.37 11.09
CA GLY A 131 -2.28 4.41 9.62
C GLY A 131 -3.47 5.18 9.03
N GLY A 132 -4.19 5.96 9.85
CA GLY A 132 -5.29 6.82 9.38
C GLY A 132 -4.78 7.85 8.38
N SER A 133 -5.48 8.00 7.24
CA SER A 133 -5.11 8.94 6.19
C SER A 133 -6.12 10.07 6.11
N PHE A 134 -5.62 11.30 6.06
CA PHE A 134 -6.34 12.56 5.98
C PHE A 134 -5.76 13.43 4.86
N ASN A 135 -6.48 14.48 4.53
CA ASN A 135 -6.00 15.50 3.61
C ASN A 135 -6.50 16.86 4.10
N LEU A 136 -5.65 17.86 4.09
CA LEU A 136 -5.97 19.20 4.64
C LEU A 136 -7.19 19.84 4.00
N VAL A 137 -7.48 19.55 2.74
CA VAL A 137 -8.59 20.14 1.97
C VAL A 137 -9.70 19.11 1.74
N LEU A 138 -9.37 17.94 1.20
CA LEU A 138 -10.36 16.97 0.73
C LEU A 138 -10.99 16.14 1.86
N LYS A 139 -10.22 15.90 2.92
CA LYS A 139 -10.63 15.09 4.08
C LYS A 139 -9.90 15.56 5.33
N PRO A 140 -10.19 16.77 5.82
CA PRO A 140 -9.53 17.26 7.02
C PRO A 140 -9.91 16.43 8.25
N SER A 141 -9.03 16.40 9.24
CA SER A 141 -9.38 15.87 10.56
C SER A 141 -10.31 16.86 11.30
N LYS A 142 -11.16 16.33 12.17
CA LYS A 142 -12.12 17.14 12.98
C LYS A 142 -11.40 18.19 13.83
N LYS A 143 -10.24 17.82 14.38
CA LYS A 143 -9.33 18.72 15.08
C LYS A 143 -8.03 18.76 14.29
N GLU A 144 -7.62 19.96 13.91
CA GLU A 144 -6.43 20.17 13.08
C GLU A 144 -5.19 19.48 13.68
N GLY A 145 -4.50 18.72 12.82
CA GLY A 145 -3.29 17.99 13.19
C GLY A 145 -3.47 16.78 14.10
N VAL A 146 -4.72 16.40 14.42
CA VAL A 146 -5.03 15.28 15.32
C VAL A 146 -5.82 14.19 14.60
N CYS A 147 -5.44 12.95 14.78
CA CYS A 147 -6.13 11.80 14.18
C CYS A 147 -7.50 11.57 14.82
N ASP A 148 -8.55 11.52 14.00
CA ASP A 148 -9.92 11.29 14.46
C ASP A 148 -10.15 9.88 15.03
N PHE A 149 -9.26 8.93 14.72
CA PHE A 149 -9.43 7.52 15.11
C PHE A 149 -8.74 7.19 16.43
N CYS A 150 -7.56 7.78 16.71
CA CYS A 150 -6.76 7.41 17.87
C CYS A 150 -6.19 8.61 18.65
N GLY A 151 -6.45 9.85 18.23
CA GLY A 151 -6.00 11.05 18.90
C GLY A 151 -4.50 11.40 18.74
N ALA A 152 -3.72 10.58 18.04
CA ALA A 152 -2.30 10.85 17.81
C ALA A 152 -2.10 12.02 16.82
N LYS A 153 -0.93 12.68 16.91
CA LYS A 153 -0.54 13.76 16.01
C LYS A 153 -0.38 13.26 14.57
N LEU A 154 -0.99 13.96 13.62
CA LEU A 154 -0.83 13.70 12.20
C LEU A 154 0.50 14.26 11.70
N VAL A 155 1.12 13.55 10.74
CA VAL A 155 2.37 13.94 10.09
C VAL A 155 2.24 13.91 8.58
N GLN A 156 3.04 14.70 7.87
CA GLN A 156 3.24 14.57 6.44
C GLN A 156 4.30 13.48 6.21
N ARG A 157 4.12 12.65 5.18
CA ARG A 157 5.16 11.68 4.78
C ARG A 157 6.34 12.42 4.14
N LYS A 158 7.53 11.87 4.32
CA LYS A 158 8.75 12.44 3.70
C LYS A 158 8.71 12.41 2.17
N ASP A 159 8.03 11.41 1.61
CA ASP A 159 7.85 11.19 0.17
C ASP A 159 6.68 12.00 -0.44
N ASP A 160 6.08 12.91 0.32
CA ASP A 160 4.99 13.80 -0.13
C ASP A 160 5.46 15.22 -0.42
N ASN A 161 6.75 15.48 -0.41
CA ASN A 161 7.29 16.78 -0.80
C ASN A 161 7.29 16.91 -2.32
N PRO A 162 6.91 18.09 -2.84
CA PRO A 162 6.92 18.35 -4.28
C PRO A 162 8.32 18.60 -4.88
N ASP A 163 9.39 18.59 -4.06
CA ASP A 163 10.80 18.80 -4.48
C ASP A 163 11.50 17.47 -4.79
#